data_af70cc5b98fcde6c0b30d7cce0d4a599
#
_entry.id   af70cc5b98fcde6c0b30d7cce0d4a599
#
_cell.length_a   1.000
_cell.length_b   1.000
_cell.length_c   1.000
_cell.angle_alpha   90.00
_cell.angle_beta   90.00
_cell.angle_gamma   90.00
#
_symmetry.space_group_name_H-M   'P 1'
#
loop_
_entity.id
_entity.type
_entity.pdbx_description
1 polymer ?
#
loop_
_entity_poly.entity_id
_entity_poly.type
_entity_poly.pdbx_seq_one_letter_code
_entity_poly.pdbx_strand_id
1 'polypeptide(L)'
;MRIRPIGLTAGLLATLTICISSCAQLPPPSPQPASEEVRSEPGKVSEPDSQEIAQATEASTLIAAIRRMSEHGLPVEAYGLEEIKTLSGSAQQAALADAWQLAATHLARGYLDQETLQPRTTPDIAEVNLYGAIKQKGADALATTLSTLAPQHPSYLALRRELAHQLTAMDAERDPAKRSKYAAQMDQIRVNLERWRWLPHDLGDRSVLANIASFDVTTFEQETPTSRYEAIFGKTQRQTPIFSDKIQYIIFNPWWEIPDSIARNDKLPQFQKNPEIIDRSGYQVLDRQGHKVDPATIDWKAVSPKTFPYRLRQEPGPHNALGQVKIMFPNPHNVYLHDTSDKSLFASEQRMFSSGCVRVQNPLDLAAWILKDTPDWDRQTIDAVVNSGKETRVDLTRAVPVYVVYLTTVTNSCGDVTYLKDIYERDAAVLSALKSTPAH
;
A
#
# COMPACT_ATOMS: atom_id res chain seq x y z
N MET A 1 -25.82 49.54 11.01
CA MET A 1 -26.90 50.02 10.10
C MET A 1 -27.68 48.81 9.64
N ARG A 2 -28.89 48.74 10.14
CA ARG A 2 -30.07 47.94 9.73
C ARG A 2 -29.94 46.54 9.16
N ILE A 3 -30.36 45.59 10.02
CA ILE A 3 -30.92 44.26 9.79
C ILE A 3 -32.25 44.37 9.01
N ARG A 4 -32.51 43.47 8.08
CA ARG A 4 -33.88 43.00 7.77
C ARG A 4 -33.88 41.54 7.32
N PRO A 5 -34.82 40.71 7.82
CA PRO A 5 -35.06 39.35 7.41
C PRO A 5 -36.26 39.23 6.44
N ILE A 6 -36.27 38.18 5.61
CA ILE A 6 -37.47 37.70 4.88
C ILE A 6 -37.16 36.20 4.59
N GLY A 7 -38.00 35.21 4.74
CA GLY A 7 -39.39 35.05 5.06
C GLY A 7 -39.69 33.57 4.76
N LEU A 8 -40.40 32.90 5.65
CA LEU A 8 -40.93 31.53 5.48
C LEU A 8 -41.96 31.52 4.33
N THR A 9 -41.96 30.41 3.53
CA THR A 9 -43.19 29.95 2.87
C THR A 9 -43.35 28.46 3.00
N ALA A 10 -44.57 28.11 3.38
CA ALA A 10 -45.09 26.81 3.76
C ALA A 10 -45.37 25.88 2.57
N GLY A 11 -45.26 24.60 2.80
CA GLY A 11 -46.28 23.58 2.69
C GLY A 11 -46.78 23.18 1.31
N LEU A 12 -46.58 21.90 0.97
CA LEU A 12 -47.56 21.15 0.19
C LEU A 12 -47.60 19.69 0.72
N LEU A 13 -48.67 19.38 1.45
CA LEU A 13 -49.11 18.01 1.72
C LEU A 13 -49.74 17.47 0.42
N ALA A 14 -49.24 16.34 -0.06
CA ALA A 14 -49.89 15.52 -1.05
C ALA A 14 -50.65 14.37 -0.36
N THR A 15 -51.94 14.46 -0.36
CA THR A 15 -52.90 13.41 0.09
C THR A 15 -52.94 12.25 -0.91
N LEU A 16 -52.65 11.03 -0.40
CA LEU A 16 -52.77 9.80 -1.17
C LEU A 16 -54.21 9.30 -1.09
N THR A 17 -54.94 9.34 -2.20
CA THR A 17 -56.30 8.80 -2.33
C THR A 17 -56.23 7.30 -2.63
N ILE A 18 -56.77 6.47 -1.72
CA ILE A 18 -56.91 5.02 -1.89
C ILE A 18 -58.21 4.75 -2.65
N CYS A 19 -58.13 4.24 -3.86
CA CYS A 19 -59.28 3.68 -4.59
C CYS A 19 -59.53 2.24 -4.17
N ILE A 20 -60.64 2.00 -3.47
CA ILE A 20 -61.18 0.69 -3.19
C ILE A 20 -62.07 0.28 -4.35
N SER A 21 -61.65 -0.69 -5.17
CA SER A 21 -62.53 -1.33 -6.18
C SER A 21 -63.17 -2.57 -5.61
N SER A 22 -64.50 -2.55 -5.58
CA SER A 22 -65.39 -3.61 -5.19
C SER A 22 -65.39 -4.73 -6.25
N CYS A 23 -65.04 -5.97 -5.88
CA CYS A 23 -65.27 -7.16 -6.74
C CYS A 23 -66.55 -7.88 -6.33
N ALA A 24 -67.49 -7.94 -7.30
CA ALA A 24 -68.74 -8.69 -7.19
C ALA A 24 -68.49 -10.18 -7.18
N GLN A 25 -69.20 -10.89 -6.26
CA GLN A 25 -69.20 -12.33 -6.15
C GLN A 25 -70.14 -13.00 -7.20
N LEU A 26 -69.64 -14.02 -7.88
CA LEU A 26 -70.40 -14.93 -8.71
C LEU A 26 -70.83 -16.16 -7.89
N PRO A 27 -72.01 -16.76 -8.15
CA PRO A 27 -72.50 -17.91 -7.39
C PRO A 27 -71.85 -19.24 -7.80
N PRO A 28 -71.87 -20.29 -6.90
CA PRO A 28 -71.20 -21.55 -7.12
C PRO A 28 -71.94 -22.49 -8.12
N PRO A 29 -71.20 -23.30 -8.90
CA PRO A 29 -71.78 -24.34 -9.74
C PRO A 29 -72.12 -25.58 -8.93
N SER A 30 -73.21 -26.28 -9.38
CA SER A 30 -73.73 -27.49 -8.83
C SER A 30 -72.84 -28.72 -9.04
N PRO A 31 -72.93 -29.78 -8.18
CA PRO A 31 -71.98 -30.89 -8.21
C PRO A 31 -72.33 -31.92 -9.31
N GLN A 32 -71.31 -32.38 -10.03
CA GLN A 32 -71.37 -33.59 -10.88
C GLN A 32 -70.77 -34.80 -10.15
N PRO A 33 -71.22 -36.05 -10.50
CA PRO A 33 -70.88 -37.24 -9.71
C PRO A 33 -69.46 -37.75 -9.96
N ALA A 34 -68.92 -38.38 -8.93
CA ALA A 34 -67.57 -38.90 -8.80
C ALA A 34 -67.28 -40.05 -9.78
N SER A 35 -66.10 -39.89 -10.49
CA SER A 35 -65.36 -41.04 -11.03
C SER A 35 -64.30 -41.44 -10.03
N GLU A 36 -64.21 -42.70 -9.68
CA GLU A 36 -63.16 -43.28 -8.83
C GLU A 36 -61.77 -43.09 -9.50
N GLU A 37 -60.93 -42.16 -8.99
CA GLU A 37 -59.54 -42.11 -9.29
C GLU A 37 -58.77 -42.76 -8.14
N VAL A 38 -57.93 -43.72 -8.53
CA VAL A 38 -56.91 -44.37 -7.69
C VAL A 38 -56.02 -43.30 -7.01
N ARG A 39 -56.18 -43.17 -5.69
CA ARG A 39 -55.27 -42.35 -4.87
C ARG A 39 -53.89 -43.00 -4.84
N SER A 40 -52.93 -42.46 -5.67
CA SER A 40 -51.55 -42.53 -5.34
C SER A 40 -51.27 -41.52 -4.20
N GLU A 41 -50.84 -42.03 -3.07
CA GLU A 41 -50.44 -41.19 -1.95
C GLU A 41 -49.36 -40.20 -2.43
N PRO A 42 -49.47 -38.85 -2.18
CA PRO A 42 -48.39 -37.93 -2.41
C PRO A 42 -47.28 -38.30 -1.43
N GLY A 43 -46.09 -38.63 -1.99
CA GLY A 43 -44.88 -38.85 -1.19
C GLY A 43 -44.74 -37.71 -0.20
N LYS A 44 -44.63 -38.02 1.09
CA LYS A 44 -44.30 -37.08 2.15
C LYS A 44 -42.99 -36.40 1.74
N VAL A 45 -43.07 -35.19 1.24
CA VAL A 45 -41.94 -34.25 1.24
C VAL A 45 -41.76 -33.96 2.74
N SER A 46 -40.75 -34.58 3.35
CA SER A 46 -40.37 -34.27 4.72
C SER A 46 -39.98 -32.78 4.76
N GLU A 47 -40.66 -31.99 5.59
CA GLU A 47 -40.22 -30.65 5.88
C GLU A 47 -38.78 -30.75 6.39
N PRO A 48 -37.84 -29.89 5.88
CA PRO A 48 -36.47 -29.95 6.32
C PRO A 48 -36.39 -29.73 7.83
N ASP A 49 -35.58 -30.55 8.51
CA ASP A 49 -35.34 -30.43 9.94
C ASP A 49 -34.82 -29.03 10.28
N SER A 50 -35.22 -28.48 11.43
CA SER A 50 -34.74 -27.17 11.92
C SER A 50 -33.21 -27.06 11.93
N GLN A 51 -32.51 -28.17 12.09
CA GLN A 51 -31.06 -28.26 12.06
C GLN A 51 -30.51 -28.13 10.62
N GLU A 52 -31.17 -28.70 9.62
CA GLU A 52 -30.80 -28.54 8.21
C GLU A 52 -31.02 -27.11 7.74
N ILE A 53 -32.13 -26.47 8.16
CA ILE A 53 -32.41 -25.06 7.85
C ILE A 53 -31.32 -24.15 8.47
N ALA A 54 -30.94 -24.40 9.73
CA ALA A 54 -29.87 -23.62 10.39
C ALA A 54 -28.52 -23.79 9.68
N GLN A 55 -28.13 -25.00 9.30
CA GLN A 55 -26.90 -25.27 8.56
C GLN A 55 -26.90 -24.64 7.16
N ALA A 56 -28.02 -24.68 6.44
CA ALA A 56 -28.13 -24.01 5.13
C ALA A 56 -28.02 -22.47 5.26
N THR A 57 -28.57 -21.91 6.33
CA THR A 57 -28.44 -20.46 6.62
C THR A 57 -27.01 -20.09 6.94
N GLU A 58 -26.32 -20.87 7.76
CA GLU A 58 -24.90 -20.67 8.07
C GLU A 58 -24.04 -20.75 6.82
N ALA A 59 -24.21 -21.76 5.98
CA ALA A 59 -23.50 -21.95 4.73
C ALA A 59 -23.72 -20.75 3.78
N SER A 60 -24.95 -20.27 3.64
CA SER A 60 -25.28 -19.14 2.79
C SER A 60 -24.61 -17.83 3.28
N THR A 61 -24.54 -17.61 4.58
CA THR A 61 -23.88 -16.46 5.20
C THR A 61 -22.37 -16.48 4.92
N LEU A 62 -21.72 -17.63 5.08
CA LEU A 62 -20.28 -17.78 4.82
C LEU A 62 -19.95 -17.63 3.33
N ILE A 63 -20.74 -18.24 2.44
CA ILE A 63 -20.59 -18.07 0.99
C ILE A 63 -20.71 -16.59 0.61
N ALA A 64 -21.71 -15.87 1.16
CA ALA A 64 -21.88 -14.45 0.90
C ALA A 64 -20.67 -13.63 1.40
N ALA A 65 -20.16 -13.95 2.59
CA ALA A 65 -18.97 -13.28 3.14
C ALA A 65 -17.71 -13.51 2.27
N ILE A 66 -17.48 -14.75 1.83
CA ILE A 66 -16.33 -15.08 0.97
C ILE A 66 -16.48 -14.45 -0.43
N ARG A 67 -17.68 -14.37 -1.00
CA ARG A 67 -17.93 -13.65 -2.27
C ARG A 67 -17.50 -12.19 -2.23
N ARG A 68 -17.58 -11.56 -1.07
CA ARG A 68 -17.12 -10.16 -0.88
C ARG A 68 -15.62 -9.99 -1.04
N MET A 69 -14.84 -11.05 -1.21
CA MET A 69 -13.43 -10.97 -1.55
C MET A 69 -13.20 -10.20 -2.87
N SER A 70 -14.17 -10.22 -3.80
CA SER A 70 -14.15 -9.37 -4.99
C SER A 70 -14.08 -7.87 -4.68
N GLU A 71 -14.70 -7.41 -3.60
CA GLU A 71 -14.63 -6.02 -3.13
C GLU A 71 -13.21 -5.62 -2.69
N HIS A 72 -12.40 -6.61 -2.33
CA HIS A 72 -10.98 -6.46 -2.00
C HIS A 72 -10.05 -6.68 -3.21
N GLY A 73 -10.63 -6.84 -4.41
CA GLY A 73 -9.87 -7.08 -5.64
C GLY A 73 -9.30 -8.49 -5.77
N LEU A 74 -9.79 -9.43 -4.95
CA LEU A 74 -9.36 -10.83 -4.95
C LEU A 74 -10.22 -11.68 -5.90
N PRO A 75 -9.63 -12.69 -6.58
CA PRO A 75 -10.38 -13.60 -7.46
C PRO A 75 -11.24 -14.54 -6.62
N VAL A 76 -12.57 -14.45 -6.78
CA VAL A 76 -13.54 -15.27 -6.01
C VAL A 76 -13.44 -16.74 -6.39
N GLU A 77 -13.03 -17.03 -7.59
CA GLU A 77 -12.84 -18.37 -8.13
C GLU A 77 -11.81 -19.19 -7.33
N ALA A 78 -10.83 -18.51 -6.72
CA ALA A 78 -9.81 -19.14 -5.89
C ALA A 78 -10.37 -19.84 -4.63
N TYR A 79 -11.63 -19.59 -4.27
CA TYR A 79 -12.25 -20.13 -3.05
C TYR A 79 -13.18 -21.30 -3.33
N GLY A 80 -13.31 -21.78 -4.57
CA GLY A 80 -14.10 -22.97 -4.93
C GLY A 80 -15.58 -22.91 -4.58
N LEU A 81 -16.19 -21.69 -4.52
CA LEU A 81 -17.55 -21.52 -4.02
C LEU A 81 -18.62 -22.24 -4.86
N GLU A 82 -18.41 -22.45 -6.15
CA GLU A 82 -19.39 -23.13 -7.00
C GLU A 82 -19.40 -24.64 -6.74
N GLU A 83 -18.24 -25.25 -6.49
CA GLU A 83 -18.11 -26.65 -6.08
C GLU A 83 -18.68 -26.85 -4.67
N ILE A 84 -18.39 -25.94 -3.73
CA ILE A 84 -18.89 -25.99 -2.36
C ILE A 84 -20.42 -26.00 -2.31
N LYS A 85 -21.10 -25.28 -3.20
CA LYS A 85 -22.57 -25.27 -3.28
C LYS A 85 -23.16 -26.63 -3.69
N THR A 86 -22.40 -27.47 -4.37
CA THR A 86 -22.88 -28.83 -4.76
C THR A 86 -22.73 -29.85 -3.63
N LEU A 87 -21.97 -29.50 -2.57
CA LEU A 87 -21.78 -30.33 -1.40
C LEU A 87 -22.91 -30.14 -0.36
N SER A 88 -23.04 -31.06 0.58
CA SER A 88 -23.99 -31.01 1.68
C SER A 88 -23.39 -31.59 2.98
N GLY A 89 -24.01 -31.27 4.11
CA GLY A 89 -23.64 -31.81 5.42
C GLY A 89 -22.17 -31.49 5.82
N SER A 90 -21.51 -32.48 6.39
CA SER A 90 -20.12 -32.30 6.91
C SER A 90 -19.09 -31.99 5.82
N ALA A 91 -19.29 -32.48 4.59
CA ALA A 91 -18.40 -32.20 3.48
C ALA A 91 -18.43 -30.70 3.08
N GLN A 92 -19.65 -30.15 3.00
CA GLN A 92 -19.83 -28.72 2.74
C GLN A 92 -19.25 -27.86 3.86
N GLN A 93 -19.46 -28.21 5.12
CA GLN A 93 -18.91 -27.49 6.26
C GLN A 93 -17.38 -27.49 6.28
N ALA A 94 -16.73 -28.61 5.98
CA ALA A 94 -15.29 -28.71 5.91
C ALA A 94 -14.73 -27.81 4.78
N ALA A 95 -15.30 -27.91 3.57
CA ALA A 95 -14.89 -27.10 2.43
C ALA A 95 -15.10 -25.58 2.66
N LEU A 96 -16.20 -25.20 3.34
CA LEU A 96 -16.42 -23.80 3.74
C LEU A 96 -15.40 -23.32 4.78
N ALA A 97 -15.01 -24.19 5.72
CA ALA A 97 -13.98 -23.85 6.71
C ALA A 97 -12.63 -23.58 6.03
N ASP A 98 -12.23 -24.41 5.07
CA ASP A 98 -11.00 -24.25 4.32
C ASP A 98 -11.03 -22.99 3.45
N ALA A 99 -12.12 -22.75 2.73
CA ALA A 99 -12.31 -21.55 1.91
C ALA A 99 -12.28 -20.27 2.77
N TRP A 100 -12.92 -20.29 3.95
CA TRP A 100 -12.91 -19.16 4.87
C TRP A 100 -11.50 -18.90 5.43
N GLN A 101 -10.78 -19.95 5.85
CA GLN A 101 -9.41 -19.83 6.36
C GLN A 101 -8.48 -19.27 5.28
N LEU A 102 -8.62 -19.72 4.04
CA LEU A 102 -7.88 -19.21 2.89
C LEU A 102 -8.18 -17.72 2.65
N ALA A 103 -9.46 -17.33 2.64
CA ALA A 103 -9.89 -15.94 2.48
C ALA A 103 -9.34 -15.05 3.61
N ALA A 104 -9.37 -15.53 4.86
CA ALA A 104 -8.81 -14.86 6.03
C ALA A 104 -7.30 -14.62 5.86
N THR A 105 -6.56 -15.61 5.40
CA THR A 105 -5.13 -15.53 5.13
C THR A 105 -4.83 -14.50 4.05
N HIS A 106 -5.58 -14.53 2.94
CA HIS A 106 -5.40 -13.58 1.83
C HIS A 106 -5.70 -12.12 2.24
N LEU A 107 -6.69 -11.89 3.11
CA LEU A 107 -6.97 -10.55 3.62
C LEU A 107 -5.88 -10.04 4.57
N ALA A 108 -5.35 -10.93 5.41
CA ALA A 108 -4.38 -10.56 6.43
C ALA A 108 -2.95 -10.40 5.89
N ARG A 109 -2.58 -11.15 4.85
CA ARG A 109 -1.18 -11.24 4.37
C ARG A 109 -0.99 -10.87 2.90
N GLY A 110 -2.06 -10.80 2.12
CA GLY A 110 -2.03 -10.77 0.66
C GLY A 110 -2.29 -12.14 0.05
N TYR A 111 -2.74 -12.10 -1.20
CA TYR A 111 -3.06 -13.26 -2.02
C TYR A 111 -1.80 -13.91 -2.62
N LEU A 112 -0.81 -13.08 -2.94
CA LEU A 112 0.43 -13.51 -3.60
C LEU A 112 1.53 -13.81 -2.60
N ASP A 113 2.33 -14.81 -2.90
CA ASP A 113 3.57 -15.03 -2.16
C ASP A 113 4.57 -13.91 -2.48
N GLN A 114 4.84 -13.10 -1.46
CA GLN A 114 5.65 -11.90 -1.58
C GLN A 114 7.14 -12.19 -1.84
N GLU A 115 7.65 -13.35 -1.44
CA GLU A 115 9.08 -13.67 -1.56
C GLU A 115 9.56 -13.66 -3.02
N THR A 116 8.66 -13.98 -3.96
CA THR A 116 8.95 -13.98 -5.39
C THR A 116 8.78 -12.61 -6.04
N LEU A 117 7.97 -11.72 -5.49
CA LEU A 117 7.60 -10.44 -6.09
C LEU A 117 8.19 -9.23 -5.37
N GLN A 118 8.30 -9.28 -4.04
CA GLN A 118 8.89 -8.21 -3.22
C GLN A 118 9.29 -8.74 -1.83
N PRO A 119 10.32 -8.18 -1.15
CA PRO A 119 10.66 -8.56 0.22
C PRO A 119 9.51 -8.27 1.19
N ARG A 120 9.23 -9.20 2.09
CA ARG A 120 8.16 -9.04 3.10
C ARG A 120 8.42 -7.85 4.01
N THR A 121 7.38 -7.05 4.19
CA THR A 121 7.34 -6.00 5.21
C THR A 121 6.40 -6.36 6.38
N THR A 122 5.57 -7.39 6.21
CA THR A 122 4.60 -7.83 7.22
C THR A 122 5.22 -8.74 8.26
N PRO A 123 4.88 -8.57 9.56
CA PRO A 123 5.21 -9.54 10.58
C PRO A 123 4.62 -10.91 10.26
N ASP A 124 5.29 -11.99 10.66
CA ASP A 124 4.75 -13.33 10.62
C ASP A 124 3.47 -13.38 11.46
N ILE A 125 2.32 -13.28 10.81
CA ILE A 125 1.05 -13.65 11.44
C ILE A 125 1.11 -15.17 11.47
N ALA A 126 1.33 -15.74 12.65
CA ALA A 126 1.37 -17.18 12.87
C ALA A 126 0.19 -17.85 12.13
N GLU A 127 0.40 -19.04 11.60
CA GLU A 127 -0.64 -19.90 11.05
C GLU A 127 -1.59 -20.32 12.18
N VAL A 128 -2.44 -19.40 12.61
CA VAL A 128 -3.47 -19.66 13.61
C VAL A 128 -4.69 -20.18 12.85
N ASN A 129 -5.24 -21.30 13.29
CA ASN A 129 -6.55 -21.75 12.82
C ASN A 129 -7.65 -20.79 13.34
N LEU A 130 -7.78 -19.65 12.65
CA LEU A 130 -8.74 -18.60 13.00
C LEU A 130 -10.19 -19.11 12.91
N TYR A 131 -10.50 -19.93 11.90
CA TYR A 131 -11.83 -20.53 11.76
C TYR A 131 -12.19 -21.36 13.00
N GLY A 132 -11.32 -22.27 13.42
CA GLY A 132 -11.53 -23.11 14.60
C GLY A 132 -11.72 -22.31 15.88
N ALA A 133 -11.01 -21.19 16.03
CA ALA A 133 -11.13 -20.32 17.19
C ALA A 133 -12.45 -19.51 17.24
N ILE A 134 -13.06 -19.22 16.09
CA ILE A 134 -14.20 -18.28 15.99
C ILE A 134 -15.52 -19.02 15.70
N LYS A 135 -15.50 -20.20 15.09
CA LYS A 135 -16.70 -20.95 14.66
C LYS A 135 -17.77 -21.11 15.74
N GLN A 136 -17.35 -21.23 17.01
CA GLN A 136 -18.26 -21.34 18.14
C GLN A 136 -19.18 -20.11 18.33
N LYS A 137 -18.81 -18.96 17.73
CA LYS A 137 -19.57 -17.71 17.79
C LYS A 137 -20.58 -17.56 16.63
N GLY A 138 -20.63 -18.55 15.71
CA GLY A 138 -21.53 -18.59 14.59
C GLY A 138 -21.06 -17.86 13.31
N ALA A 139 -21.83 -18.03 12.24
CA ALA A 139 -21.49 -17.54 10.89
C ALA A 139 -21.36 -16.01 10.80
N ASP A 140 -22.16 -15.26 11.51
CA ASP A 140 -22.10 -13.79 11.52
C ASP A 140 -20.78 -13.29 12.14
N ALA A 141 -20.29 -13.96 13.19
CA ALA A 141 -18.99 -13.65 13.79
C ALA A 141 -17.84 -13.96 12.82
N LEU A 142 -17.92 -15.08 12.09
CA LEU A 142 -16.97 -15.43 11.05
C LEU A 142 -16.98 -14.41 9.90
N ALA A 143 -18.16 -14.00 9.42
CA ALA A 143 -18.31 -12.99 8.37
C ALA A 143 -17.76 -11.62 8.80
N THR A 144 -18.04 -11.20 10.04
CA THR A 144 -17.53 -9.96 10.62
C THR A 144 -16.01 -10.01 10.74
N THR A 145 -15.44 -11.12 11.19
CA THR A 145 -14.00 -11.29 11.33
C THR A 145 -13.30 -11.13 9.99
N LEU A 146 -13.79 -11.72 8.89
CA LEU A 146 -13.20 -11.50 7.57
C LEU A 146 -13.07 -10.00 7.24
N SER A 147 -14.09 -9.22 7.52
CA SER A 147 -14.06 -7.78 7.23
C SER A 147 -13.01 -7.01 8.04
N THR A 148 -12.67 -7.47 9.25
CA THR A 148 -11.69 -6.84 10.13
C THR A 148 -10.24 -7.29 9.85
N LEU A 149 -10.06 -8.40 9.15
CA LEU A 149 -8.73 -8.91 8.78
C LEU A 149 -8.10 -8.15 7.59
N ALA A 150 -8.88 -7.38 6.85
CA ALA A 150 -8.34 -6.52 5.80
C ALA A 150 -7.69 -5.26 6.40
N PRO A 151 -6.73 -4.63 5.72
CA PRO A 151 -6.19 -3.33 6.13
C PRO A 151 -7.30 -2.30 6.35
N GLN A 152 -7.26 -1.58 7.47
CA GLN A 152 -8.23 -0.54 7.80
C GLN A 152 -7.75 0.87 7.43
N HIS A 153 -6.54 1.01 6.90
CA HIS A 153 -6.00 2.30 6.50
C HIS A 153 -6.94 3.04 5.52
N PRO A 154 -7.17 4.35 5.71
CA PRO A 154 -8.10 5.14 4.89
C PRO A 154 -7.90 5.01 3.38
N SER A 155 -6.64 4.89 2.93
CA SER A 155 -6.32 4.70 1.51
C SER A 155 -6.78 3.34 0.98
N TYR A 156 -6.64 2.26 1.75
CA TYR A 156 -7.14 0.95 1.35
C TYR A 156 -8.66 0.95 1.21
N LEU A 157 -9.35 1.55 2.19
CA LEU A 157 -10.82 1.67 2.17
C LEU A 157 -11.30 2.55 1.01
N ALA A 158 -10.57 3.61 0.67
CA ALA A 158 -10.87 4.45 -0.48
C ALA A 158 -10.70 3.69 -1.80
N LEU A 159 -9.64 2.90 -1.96
CA LEU A 159 -9.43 2.06 -3.14
C LEU A 159 -10.53 1.01 -3.31
N ARG A 160 -11.01 0.41 -2.22
CA ARG A 160 -12.16 -0.51 -2.27
C ARG A 160 -13.43 0.18 -2.78
N ARG A 161 -13.73 1.39 -2.26
CA ARG A 161 -14.89 2.18 -2.72
C ARG A 161 -14.77 2.52 -4.20
N GLU A 162 -13.59 2.93 -4.62
CA GLU A 162 -13.33 3.26 -6.03
C GLU A 162 -13.46 2.02 -6.94
N LEU A 163 -13.00 0.85 -6.50
CA LEU A 163 -13.18 -0.41 -7.24
C LEU A 163 -14.68 -0.70 -7.47
N ALA A 164 -15.51 -0.57 -6.45
CA ALA A 164 -16.95 -0.76 -6.56
C ALA A 164 -17.60 0.28 -7.48
N HIS A 165 -17.17 1.54 -7.40
CA HIS A 165 -17.61 2.61 -8.29
C HIS A 165 -17.26 2.31 -9.76
N GLN A 166 -16.02 1.92 -10.04
CA GLN A 166 -15.56 1.59 -11.39
C GLN A 166 -16.29 0.39 -11.99
N LEU A 167 -16.60 -0.65 -11.17
CA LEU A 167 -17.42 -1.79 -11.59
C LEU A 167 -18.81 -1.33 -12.04
N THR A 168 -19.49 -0.54 -11.23
CA THR A 168 -20.83 0.00 -11.55
C THR A 168 -20.80 0.88 -12.80
N ALA A 169 -19.78 1.74 -12.91
CA ALA A 169 -19.62 2.62 -14.08
C ALA A 169 -19.35 1.83 -15.37
N MET A 170 -18.54 0.77 -15.29
CA MET A 170 -18.25 -0.10 -16.43
C MET A 170 -19.50 -0.87 -16.89
N ASP A 171 -20.36 -1.34 -15.98
CA ASP A 171 -21.57 -2.07 -16.33
C ASP A 171 -22.60 -1.17 -17.03
N ALA A 172 -22.67 0.11 -16.66
CA ALA A 172 -23.54 1.10 -17.28
C ALA A 172 -23.00 1.66 -18.61
N GLU A 173 -21.70 1.56 -18.89
CA GLU A 173 -21.05 2.15 -20.05
C GLU A 173 -21.16 1.26 -21.28
N ARG A 174 -21.50 1.86 -22.41
CA ARG A 174 -21.63 1.18 -23.73
C ARG A 174 -20.44 1.43 -24.65
N ASP A 175 -19.69 2.49 -24.43
CA ASP A 175 -18.50 2.82 -25.23
C ASP A 175 -17.36 1.86 -24.90
N PRO A 176 -16.86 1.05 -25.86
CA PRO A 176 -15.78 0.09 -25.63
C PRO A 176 -14.48 0.73 -25.13
N ALA A 177 -14.15 1.94 -25.61
CA ALA A 177 -12.93 2.62 -25.19
C ALA A 177 -13.00 3.06 -23.72
N LYS A 178 -14.15 3.56 -23.28
CA LYS A 178 -14.37 3.90 -21.87
C LYS A 178 -14.41 2.66 -20.99
N ARG A 179 -15.06 1.58 -21.44
CA ARG A 179 -15.03 0.28 -20.73
C ARG A 179 -13.60 -0.24 -20.55
N SER A 180 -12.77 -0.16 -21.59
CA SER A 180 -11.35 -0.53 -21.52
C SER A 180 -10.58 0.32 -20.50
N LYS A 181 -10.88 1.63 -20.42
CA LYS A 181 -10.30 2.53 -19.41
C LYS A 181 -10.69 2.11 -17.99
N TYR A 182 -11.98 1.85 -17.74
CA TYR A 182 -12.44 1.36 -16.44
C TYR A 182 -11.77 0.03 -16.06
N ALA A 183 -11.66 -0.91 -17.00
CA ALA A 183 -10.97 -2.18 -16.77
C ALA A 183 -9.50 -1.98 -16.36
N ALA A 184 -8.76 -1.12 -17.06
CA ALA A 184 -7.37 -0.81 -16.73
C ALA A 184 -7.23 -0.13 -15.36
N GLN A 185 -8.14 0.77 -15.01
CA GLN A 185 -8.16 1.43 -13.70
C GLN A 185 -8.46 0.42 -12.58
N MET A 186 -9.43 -0.47 -12.78
CA MET A 186 -9.72 -1.56 -11.82
C MET A 186 -8.54 -2.51 -11.64
N ASP A 187 -7.84 -2.86 -12.71
CA ASP A 187 -6.63 -3.69 -12.63
C ASP A 187 -5.54 -3.00 -11.80
N GLN A 188 -5.33 -1.71 -12.00
CA GLN A 188 -4.38 -0.93 -11.21
C GLN A 188 -4.81 -0.82 -9.74
N ILE A 189 -6.12 -0.65 -9.46
CA ILE A 189 -6.64 -0.69 -8.07
C ILE A 189 -6.38 -2.06 -7.43
N ARG A 190 -6.65 -3.18 -8.12
CA ARG A 190 -6.41 -4.55 -7.61
C ARG A 190 -4.95 -4.76 -7.21
N VAL A 191 -4.02 -4.34 -8.06
CA VAL A 191 -2.58 -4.38 -7.78
C VAL A 191 -2.24 -3.60 -6.51
N ASN A 192 -2.82 -2.43 -6.32
CA ASN A 192 -2.51 -1.60 -5.16
C ASN A 192 -3.23 -2.05 -3.88
N LEU A 193 -4.43 -2.63 -3.97
CA LEU A 193 -5.07 -3.31 -2.85
C LEU A 193 -4.22 -4.49 -2.36
N GLU A 194 -3.61 -5.24 -3.29
CA GLU A 194 -2.67 -6.31 -2.93
C GLU A 194 -1.43 -5.76 -2.23
N ARG A 195 -0.81 -4.70 -2.75
CA ARG A 195 0.36 -4.06 -2.13
C ARG A 195 0.08 -3.49 -0.74
N TRP A 196 -1.13 -3.01 -0.49
CA TRP A 196 -1.54 -2.58 0.84
C TRP A 196 -1.63 -3.73 1.83
N ARG A 197 -2.01 -4.92 1.40
CA ARG A 197 -2.01 -6.12 2.26
C ARG A 197 -0.61 -6.60 2.65
N TRP A 198 0.41 -6.19 1.91
CA TRP A 198 1.81 -6.48 2.23
C TRP A 198 2.40 -5.58 3.32
N LEU A 199 1.73 -4.49 3.65
CA LEU A 199 2.12 -3.59 4.74
C LEU A 199 1.53 -4.10 6.06
N PRO A 200 2.17 -3.78 7.21
CA PRO A 200 1.51 -3.96 8.50
C PRO A 200 0.16 -3.23 8.52
N HIS A 201 -0.86 -3.85 9.11
CA HIS A 201 -2.17 -3.21 9.22
C HIS A 201 -2.19 -2.01 10.16
N ASP A 202 -1.25 -1.98 11.09
CA ASP A 202 -0.94 -0.82 11.94
C ASP A 202 0.45 -0.30 11.52
N LEU A 203 0.49 0.88 10.93
CA LEU A 203 1.73 1.54 10.52
C LEU A 203 2.47 2.20 11.71
N GLY A 204 1.90 2.13 12.91
CA GLY A 204 2.40 2.75 14.13
C GLY A 204 1.84 4.14 14.39
N ASP A 205 1.92 4.60 15.65
CA ASP A 205 1.44 5.92 16.07
C ASP A 205 2.02 7.06 15.22
N ARG A 206 3.26 6.90 14.80
CA ARG A 206 3.99 7.78 13.88
C ARG A 206 4.74 6.94 12.87
N SER A 207 4.63 7.29 11.60
CA SER A 207 5.33 6.57 10.53
C SER A 207 5.70 7.47 9.36
N VAL A 208 6.66 7.02 8.56
CA VAL A 208 7.11 7.65 7.32
C VAL A 208 6.85 6.68 6.17
N LEU A 209 6.14 7.13 5.15
CA LEU A 209 5.89 6.36 3.94
C LEU A 209 6.55 7.05 2.75
N ALA A 210 7.53 6.41 2.15
CA ALA A 210 8.24 6.89 0.96
C ALA A 210 7.70 6.14 -0.26
N ASN A 211 6.82 6.78 -1.04
CA ASN A 211 6.23 6.16 -2.21
C ASN A 211 7.02 6.52 -3.48
N ILE A 212 7.63 5.51 -4.06
CA ILE A 212 8.48 5.64 -5.24
C ILE A 212 7.69 6.17 -6.44
N ALA A 213 6.48 5.67 -6.67
CA ALA A 213 5.69 6.01 -7.86
C ALA A 213 5.12 7.42 -7.83
N SER A 214 4.86 8.00 -6.65
CA SER A 214 4.40 9.38 -6.49
C SER A 214 5.52 10.39 -6.28
N PHE A 215 6.77 9.93 -6.14
CA PHE A 215 7.92 10.76 -5.86
C PHE A 215 7.75 11.62 -4.61
N ASP A 216 7.25 11.05 -3.53
CA ASP A 216 7.09 11.75 -2.25
C ASP A 216 7.42 10.90 -1.04
N VAL A 217 7.60 11.61 0.07
CA VAL A 217 7.69 11.08 1.42
C VAL A 217 6.59 11.73 2.23
N THR A 218 5.70 10.94 2.81
CA THR A 218 4.58 11.40 3.63
C THR A 218 4.77 10.93 5.07
N THR A 219 4.56 11.84 6.01
CA THR A 219 4.53 11.53 7.44
C THR A 219 3.11 11.31 7.92
N PHE A 220 2.92 10.36 8.85
CA PHE A 220 1.63 10.01 9.41
C PHE A 220 1.67 10.07 10.93
N GLU A 221 0.59 10.55 11.54
CA GLU A 221 0.26 10.38 12.96
C GLU A 221 -1.11 9.67 13.04
N GLN A 222 -1.14 8.47 13.61
CA GLN A 222 -2.35 7.63 13.71
C GLN A 222 -3.08 7.50 12.36
N GLU A 223 -2.37 7.08 11.32
CA GLU A 223 -2.88 6.91 9.95
C GLU A 223 -3.35 8.20 9.24
N THR A 224 -3.25 9.35 9.91
CA THR A 224 -3.56 10.66 9.33
C THR A 224 -2.29 11.28 8.74
N PRO A 225 -2.27 11.66 7.44
CA PRO A 225 -1.13 12.32 6.86
C PRO A 225 -0.93 13.71 7.47
N THR A 226 0.29 14.01 7.93
CA THR A 226 0.64 15.29 8.57
C THR A 226 1.46 16.21 7.68
N SER A 227 2.37 15.66 6.88
CA SER A 227 3.18 16.43 5.93
C SER A 227 3.56 15.57 4.73
N ARG A 228 3.76 16.22 3.59
CA ARG A 228 4.22 15.60 2.35
C ARG A 228 5.41 16.35 1.80
N TYR A 229 6.47 15.63 1.47
CA TYR A 229 7.73 16.14 0.95
C TYR A 229 7.97 15.56 -0.44
N GLU A 230 8.31 16.38 -1.42
CA GLU A 230 8.79 15.88 -2.70
C GLU A 230 10.08 15.09 -2.52
N ALA A 231 10.23 14.01 -3.28
CA ALA A 231 11.39 13.14 -3.16
C ALA A 231 11.93 12.69 -4.51
N ILE A 232 13.23 12.36 -4.54
CA ILE A 232 13.94 11.82 -5.71
C ILE A 232 14.35 10.40 -5.39
N PHE A 233 13.95 9.47 -6.25
CA PHE A 233 14.22 8.04 -6.12
C PHE A 233 15.23 7.54 -7.14
N GLY A 234 15.53 6.25 -7.08
CA GLY A 234 16.49 5.59 -7.96
C GLY A 234 16.08 5.61 -9.43
N LYS A 235 17.10 5.68 -10.29
CA LYS A 235 16.94 5.47 -11.75
C LYS A 235 16.42 4.07 -12.03
N THR A 236 15.82 3.86 -13.21
CA THR A 236 15.32 2.53 -13.64
C THR A 236 16.41 1.44 -13.57
N GLN A 237 17.68 1.79 -13.84
CA GLN A 237 18.80 0.85 -13.78
C GLN A 237 19.39 0.66 -12.37
N ARG A 238 19.00 1.53 -11.40
CA ARG A 238 19.42 1.51 -10.00
C ARG A 238 18.22 1.86 -9.11
N GLN A 239 17.22 0.98 -9.18
CA GLN A 239 15.92 1.21 -8.53
C GLN A 239 16.07 1.31 -7.01
N THR A 240 15.24 2.16 -6.40
CA THR A 240 15.03 2.10 -4.95
C THR A 240 14.30 0.80 -4.63
N PRO A 241 14.81 -0.04 -3.70
CA PRO A 241 14.13 -1.25 -3.26
C PRO A 241 12.88 -0.91 -2.44
N ILE A 242 11.96 -1.87 -2.36
CA ILE A 242 10.78 -1.81 -1.51
C ILE A 242 11.08 -2.60 -0.27
N PHE A 243 10.91 -2.01 0.90
CA PHE A 243 11.13 -2.64 2.20
C PHE A 243 10.60 -1.76 3.33
N SER A 244 10.53 -2.29 4.54
CA SER A 244 10.27 -1.53 5.75
C SER A 244 11.42 -1.67 6.74
N ASP A 245 11.60 -0.64 7.56
CA ASP A 245 12.58 -0.60 8.64
C ASP A 245 12.14 0.45 9.68
N LYS A 246 13.03 0.79 10.60
CA LYS A 246 12.81 1.84 11.60
C LYS A 246 13.94 2.87 11.55
N ILE A 247 13.58 4.14 11.45
CA ILE A 247 14.52 5.25 11.61
C ILE A 247 15.03 5.23 13.04
N GLN A 248 16.35 5.15 13.22
CA GLN A 248 16.99 5.01 14.51
C GLN A 248 17.82 6.23 14.90
N TYR A 249 18.43 6.90 13.93
CA TYR A 249 19.24 8.08 14.18
C TYR A 249 19.33 9.01 12.97
N ILE A 250 19.71 10.24 13.24
CA ILE A 250 19.95 11.29 12.22
C ILE A 250 21.39 11.75 12.32
N ILE A 251 22.00 12.07 11.20
CA ILE A 251 23.32 12.69 11.11
C ILE A 251 23.15 14.05 10.41
N PHE A 252 23.43 15.12 11.11
CA PHE A 252 23.54 16.48 10.55
C PHE A 252 24.96 16.73 10.08
N ASN A 253 25.12 17.51 9.00
CA ASN A 253 26.39 17.78 8.32
C ASN A 253 27.19 16.49 8.07
N PRO A 254 26.60 15.47 7.37
CA PRO A 254 27.20 14.17 7.25
C PRO A 254 28.43 14.16 6.35
N TRP A 255 29.44 13.37 6.71
CA TRP A 255 30.39 12.87 5.72
C TRP A 255 29.67 11.91 4.78
N TRP A 256 29.95 11.99 3.50
CA TRP A 256 29.48 11.00 2.55
C TRP A 256 30.57 9.97 2.25
N GLU A 257 30.50 8.82 2.91
CA GLU A 257 31.28 7.65 2.52
C GLU A 257 30.72 7.14 1.18
N ILE A 258 31.51 7.25 0.12
CA ILE A 258 31.03 6.98 -1.23
C ILE A 258 31.08 5.48 -1.49
N PRO A 259 29.93 4.82 -1.79
CA PRO A 259 29.92 3.40 -2.13
C PRO A 259 30.85 3.08 -3.31
N ASP A 260 31.54 1.94 -3.25
CA ASP A 260 32.49 1.50 -4.27
C ASP A 260 31.90 1.55 -5.70
N SER A 261 30.65 1.15 -5.87
CA SER A 261 29.96 1.19 -7.15
C SER A 261 29.84 2.61 -7.71
N ILE A 262 29.54 3.59 -6.87
CA ILE A 262 29.47 5.01 -7.26
C ILE A 262 30.85 5.57 -7.48
N ALA A 263 31.81 5.23 -6.63
CA ALA A 263 33.21 5.66 -6.79
C ALA A 263 33.76 5.25 -8.15
N ARG A 264 33.57 3.98 -8.53
CA ARG A 264 34.08 3.42 -9.79
C ARG A 264 33.32 3.88 -11.03
N ASN A 265 31.99 3.86 -10.96
CA ASN A 265 31.15 4.03 -12.15
C ASN A 265 30.76 5.50 -12.39
N ASP A 266 30.68 6.31 -11.33
CA ASP A 266 30.19 7.68 -11.44
C ASP A 266 31.30 8.73 -11.16
N LYS A 267 32.16 8.51 -10.15
CA LYS A 267 33.16 9.48 -9.74
C LYS A 267 34.48 9.35 -10.51
N LEU A 268 34.99 8.15 -10.71
CA LEU A 268 36.23 7.95 -11.46
C LEU A 268 36.19 8.58 -12.87
N PRO A 269 35.13 8.41 -13.70
CA PRO A 269 35.07 9.10 -14.98
C PRO A 269 35.07 10.63 -14.88
N GLN A 270 34.50 11.19 -13.80
CA GLN A 270 34.55 12.64 -13.56
C GLN A 270 35.97 13.10 -13.22
N PHE A 271 36.69 12.37 -12.38
CA PHE A 271 38.07 12.67 -11.97
C PHE A 271 39.05 12.48 -13.13
N GLN A 272 38.83 11.49 -13.99
CA GLN A 272 39.62 11.31 -15.23
C GLN A 272 39.47 12.47 -16.18
N LYS A 273 38.28 13.09 -16.24
CA LYS A 273 37.98 14.23 -17.12
C LYS A 273 38.45 15.53 -16.50
N ASN A 274 38.28 15.74 -15.22
CA ASN A 274 38.61 16.95 -14.49
C ASN A 274 39.00 16.63 -13.05
N PRO A 275 40.30 16.37 -12.75
CA PRO A 275 40.76 16.05 -11.41
C PRO A 275 40.53 17.15 -10.37
N GLU A 276 40.53 18.42 -10.79
CA GLU A 276 40.36 19.60 -9.91
C GLU A 276 39.01 19.58 -9.16
N ILE A 277 38.03 18.83 -9.65
CA ILE A 277 36.75 18.69 -8.97
C ILE A 277 36.90 18.03 -7.59
N ILE A 278 37.96 17.25 -7.36
CA ILE A 278 38.21 16.55 -6.11
C ILE A 278 38.32 17.57 -4.97
N ASP A 279 39.26 18.51 -5.07
CA ASP A 279 39.47 19.52 -4.03
C ASP A 279 38.32 20.54 -4.00
N ARG A 280 37.88 21.02 -5.17
CA ARG A 280 36.82 22.04 -5.26
C ARG A 280 35.49 21.57 -4.65
N SER A 281 35.20 20.27 -4.71
CA SER A 281 33.95 19.71 -4.18
C SER A 281 34.12 18.97 -2.86
N GLY A 282 35.29 19.10 -2.20
CA GLY A 282 35.53 18.51 -0.88
C GLY A 282 35.64 16.99 -0.86
N TYR A 283 36.06 16.37 -1.98
CA TYR A 283 36.36 14.95 -1.97
C TYR A 283 37.70 14.66 -1.32
N GLN A 284 37.76 13.57 -0.58
CA GLN A 284 39.00 13.01 -0.05
C GLN A 284 39.20 11.61 -0.62
N VAL A 285 40.43 11.36 -1.08
CA VAL A 285 40.90 10.08 -1.55
C VAL A 285 41.63 9.38 -0.41
N LEU A 286 41.23 8.14 -0.13
CA LEU A 286 41.83 7.31 0.92
C LEU A 286 42.37 6.03 0.29
N ASP A 287 43.50 5.52 0.82
CA ASP A 287 43.93 4.16 0.52
C ASP A 287 43.01 3.13 1.19
N ARG A 288 43.29 1.85 1.00
CA ARG A 288 42.50 0.78 1.61
C ARG A 288 42.63 0.71 3.13
N GLN A 289 43.71 1.27 3.69
CA GLN A 289 43.97 1.37 5.12
C GLN A 289 43.29 2.62 5.74
N GLY A 290 42.75 3.51 4.90
CA GLY A 290 42.07 4.72 5.33
C GLY A 290 42.97 5.95 5.47
N HIS A 291 44.22 5.90 5.03
CA HIS A 291 45.10 7.04 5.03
C HIS A 291 44.77 7.95 3.85
N LYS A 292 44.86 9.26 4.07
CA LYS A 292 44.63 10.26 3.03
C LYS A 292 45.75 10.22 1.98
N VAL A 293 45.35 10.13 0.72
CA VAL A 293 46.23 10.19 -0.46
C VAL A 293 46.05 11.52 -1.14
N ASP A 294 47.14 12.18 -1.51
CA ASP A 294 47.09 13.41 -2.28
C ASP A 294 46.61 13.14 -3.71
N PRO A 295 45.42 13.67 -4.12
CA PRO A 295 44.90 13.45 -5.44
C PRO A 295 45.80 13.88 -6.60
N ALA A 296 46.66 14.86 -6.37
CA ALA A 296 47.61 15.37 -7.37
C ALA A 296 48.70 14.34 -7.73
N THR A 297 48.97 13.37 -6.85
CA THR A 297 49.97 12.31 -7.10
C THR A 297 49.41 11.12 -7.90
N ILE A 298 48.11 11.13 -8.21
CA ILE A 298 47.42 10.02 -8.89
C ILE A 298 47.30 10.31 -10.39
N ASP A 299 47.79 9.40 -11.21
CA ASP A 299 47.44 9.43 -12.64
C ASP A 299 46.01 8.83 -12.82
N TRP A 300 45.02 9.70 -12.71
CA TRP A 300 43.62 9.32 -12.83
C TRP A 300 43.29 8.65 -14.14
N LYS A 301 43.96 8.96 -15.25
CA LYS A 301 43.76 8.37 -16.55
C LYS A 301 44.19 6.90 -16.58
N ALA A 302 45.18 6.54 -15.82
CA ALA A 302 45.68 5.18 -15.70
C ALA A 302 44.84 4.32 -14.73
N VAL A 303 43.99 4.91 -13.86
CA VAL A 303 43.14 4.18 -12.91
C VAL A 303 42.00 3.48 -13.64
N SER A 304 41.92 2.16 -13.48
CA SER A 304 40.83 1.34 -14.05
C SER A 304 39.65 1.17 -13.06
N PRO A 305 38.39 1.19 -13.52
CA PRO A 305 37.25 0.86 -12.66
C PRO A 305 37.33 -0.56 -12.07
N LYS A 306 37.98 -1.50 -12.77
CA LYS A 306 38.14 -2.88 -12.29
C LYS A 306 39.11 -3.01 -11.12
N THR A 307 40.14 -2.19 -11.09
CA THR A 307 41.22 -2.24 -10.12
C THR A 307 41.28 -0.97 -9.25
N PHE A 308 40.17 -0.24 -9.12
CA PHE A 308 40.10 0.98 -8.35
C PHE A 308 40.55 0.73 -6.88
N PRO A 309 41.72 1.24 -6.48
CA PRO A 309 42.34 0.85 -5.20
C PRO A 309 41.97 1.78 -4.04
N TYR A 310 41.18 2.82 -4.32
CA TYR A 310 40.90 3.89 -3.37
C TYR A 310 39.52 3.78 -2.77
N ARG A 311 39.35 4.31 -1.57
CA ARG A 311 38.07 4.72 -1.00
C ARG A 311 37.91 6.22 -1.20
N LEU A 312 36.65 6.64 -1.42
CA LEU A 312 36.31 8.04 -1.57
C LEU A 312 35.35 8.45 -0.48
N ARG A 313 35.54 9.66 0.06
CA ARG A 313 34.53 10.30 0.89
C ARG A 313 34.43 11.79 0.54
N GLN A 314 33.31 12.41 0.90
CA GLN A 314 33.07 13.83 0.68
C GLN A 314 32.80 14.52 2.02
N GLU A 315 33.47 15.63 2.28
CA GLU A 315 33.32 16.39 3.53
C GLU A 315 31.96 17.10 3.61
N PRO A 316 31.47 17.40 4.83
CA PRO A 316 30.34 18.30 5.02
C PRO A 316 30.53 19.64 4.31
N GLY A 317 29.46 20.18 3.75
CA GLY A 317 29.51 21.47 3.10
C GLY A 317 28.52 21.64 1.95
N PRO A 318 28.53 22.79 1.26
CA PRO A 318 27.51 23.13 0.26
C PRO A 318 27.52 22.23 -0.99
N HIS A 319 28.64 21.55 -1.24
CA HIS A 319 28.80 20.64 -2.37
C HIS A 319 28.55 19.17 -2.00
N ASN A 320 28.30 18.85 -0.72
CA ASN A 320 28.10 17.48 -0.30
C ASN A 320 26.83 16.91 -0.94
N ALA A 321 26.96 15.75 -1.56
CA ALA A 321 25.83 15.11 -2.25
C ALA A 321 24.70 14.67 -1.30
N LEU A 322 24.99 14.51 0.00
CA LEU A 322 23.99 14.21 1.03
C LEU A 322 23.39 15.48 1.66
N GLY A 323 23.86 16.69 1.23
CA GLY A 323 23.42 17.97 1.78
C GLY A 323 23.66 18.08 3.29
N GLN A 324 22.69 18.61 4.01
CA GLN A 324 22.80 18.98 5.43
C GLN A 324 22.39 17.87 6.41
N VAL A 325 21.67 16.84 5.95
CA VAL A 325 21.13 15.81 6.84
C VAL A 325 21.00 14.46 6.15
N LYS A 326 21.24 13.41 6.94
CA LYS A 326 21.09 12.00 6.59
C LYS A 326 20.26 11.31 7.68
N ILE A 327 19.13 10.72 7.30
CA ILE A 327 18.17 10.05 8.20
C ILE A 327 18.36 8.54 8.03
N MET A 328 18.71 7.86 9.09
CA MET A 328 19.20 6.50 9.06
C MET A 328 18.24 5.48 9.62
N PHE A 329 17.96 4.47 8.80
CA PHE A 329 17.30 3.20 9.14
C PHE A 329 18.18 2.06 8.62
N PRO A 330 19.03 1.47 9.48
CA PRO A 330 20.01 0.46 9.06
C PRO A 330 19.33 -0.74 8.39
N ASN A 331 19.68 -1.01 7.14
CA ASN A 331 19.08 -2.05 6.32
C ASN A 331 20.11 -2.68 5.36
N PRO A 332 19.85 -3.89 4.83
CA PRO A 332 20.79 -4.59 3.95
C PRO A 332 21.00 -3.92 2.59
N HIS A 333 20.13 -2.99 2.20
CA HIS A 333 20.18 -2.28 0.92
C HIS A 333 21.05 -1.02 0.98
N ASN A 334 21.51 -0.60 2.16
CA ASN A 334 22.22 0.66 2.37
C ASN A 334 21.45 1.90 1.85
N VAL A 335 20.12 1.87 1.94
CA VAL A 335 19.24 2.99 1.58
C VAL A 335 18.97 3.86 2.81
N TYR A 336 18.91 5.16 2.62
CA TYR A 336 18.55 6.14 3.64
C TYR A 336 17.87 7.36 3.00
N LEU A 337 17.17 8.15 3.80
CA LEU A 337 16.64 9.44 3.37
C LEU A 337 17.74 10.50 3.61
N HIS A 338 17.88 11.46 2.70
CA HIS A 338 18.89 12.50 2.85
C HIS A 338 18.55 13.77 2.08
N ASP A 339 19.26 14.81 2.38
CA ASP A 339 19.27 16.06 1.64
C ASP A 339 20.06 15.94 0.32
N THR A 340 20.16 17.02 -0.44
CA THR A 340 20.98 17.09 -1.65
C THR A 340 21.45 18.52 -1.89
N SER A 341 22.66 18.67 -2.41
CA SER A 341 23.16 19.94 -2.94
C SER A 341 22.49 20.35 -4.25
N ASP A 342 21.91 19.40 -4.99
CA ASP A 342 21.23 19.65 -6.27
C ASP A 342 19.72 19.76 -6.08
N LYS A 343 19.29 20.93 -5.58
CA LYS A 343 17.88 21.23 -5.32
C LYS A 343 17.06 21.41 -6.59
N SER A 344 17.68 21.73 -7.73
CA SER A 344 16.99 22.00 -8.99
C SER A 344 16.26 20.76 -9.53
N LEU A 345 16.73 19.57 -9.19
CA LEU A 345 16.12 18.30 -9.60
C LEU A 345 14.71 18.06 -9.05
N PHE A 346 14.31 18.74 -7.98
CA PHE A 346 12.94 18.66 -7.46
C PHE A 346 11.91 19.32 -8.40
N ALA A 347 12.34 20.24 -9.27
CA ALA A 347 11.46 20.87 -10.25
C ALA A 347 11.04 19.91 -11.39
N SER A 348 11.68 18.74 -11.51
CA SER A 348 11.35 17.76 -12.53
C SER A 348 10.07 16.99 -12.18
N GLU A 349 9.22 16.75 -13.17
CA GLU A 349 8.01 15.96 -13.00
C GLU A 349 8.35 14.49 -12.65
N GLN A 350 9.33 13.91 -13.36
CA GLN A 350 9.82 12.56 -13.07
C GLN A 350 11.15 12.66 -12.31
N ARG A 351 11.14 12.24 -11.06
CA ARG A 351 12.27 12.39 -10.14
C ARG A 351 13.02 11.08 -9.88
N MET A 352 13.49 10.44 -10.96
CA MET A 352 14.29 9.20 -10.93
C MET A 352 15.77 9.50 -11.21
N PHE A 353 16.48 10.10 -10.24
CA PHE A 353 17.86 10.56 -10.47
C PHE A 353 18.88 9.93 -9.53
N SER A 354 18.48 9.28 -8.44
CA SER A 354 19.39 8.70 -7.46
C SER A 354 19.96 7.34 -7.89
N SER A 355 20.88 6.83 -7.09
CA SER A 355 21.40 5.45 -7.20
C SER A 355 20.74 4.47 -6.21
N GLY A 356 19.52 4.77 -5.77
CA GLY A 356 18.72 3.95 -4.87
C GLY A 356 18.31 4.66 -3.57
N CYS A 357 19.15 5.54 -3.00
CA CYS A 357 18.76 6.36 -1.85
C CYS A 357 17.69 7.39 -2.19
N VAL A 358 17.00 7.89 -1.17
CA VAL A 358 15.88 8.83 -1.33
C VAL A 358 16.30 10.23 -0.92
N ARG A 359 16.33 11.17 -1.89
CA ARG A 359 16.56 12.58 -1.60
C ARG A 359 15.24 13.26 -1.27
N VAL A 360 15.19 14.03 -0.20
CA VAL A 360 13.96 14.65 0.29
C VAL A 360 14.05 16.16 0.20
N GLN A 361 13.00 16.80 -0.28
CA GLN A 361 12.87 18.26 -0.24
C GLN A 361 12.55 18.70 1.20
N ASN A 362 13.10 19.82 1.63
CA ASN A 362 12.94 20.36 3.00
C ASN A 362 13.22 19.31 4.10
N PRO A 363 14.36 18.61 4.04
CA PRO A 363 14.61 17.46 4.90
C PRO A 363 14.86 17.83 6.36
N LEU A 364 15.14 19.10 6.69
CA LEU A 364 15.24 19.58 8.06
C LEU A 364 13.89 19.66 8.76
N ASP A 365 12.82 19.92 8.01
CA ASP A 365 11.44 19.87 8.54
C ASP A 365 11.04 18.41 8.85
N LEU A 366 11.40 17.48 7.96
CA LEU A 366 11.23 16.06 8.22
C LEU A 366 12.04 15.60 9.43
N ALA A 367 13.31 16.05 9.55
CA ALA A 367 14.16 15.74 10.69
C ALA A 367 13.57 16.28 12.01
N ALA A 368 13.05 17.50 12.03
CA ALA A 368 12.38 18.08 13.19
C ALA A 368 11.13 17.27 13.58
N TRP A 369 10.32 16.84 12.59
CA TRP A 369 9.18 15.98 12.85
C TRP A 369 9.61 14.62 13.42
N ILE A 370 10.66 14.00 12.89
CA ILE A 370 11.17 12.72 13.39
C ILE A 370 11.69 12.84 14.82
N LEU A 371 12.40 13.94 15.15
CA LEU A 371 13.01 14.18 16.46
C LEU A 371 12.02 14.73 17.52
N LYS A 372 10.75 14.94 17.19
CA LYS A 372 9.72 15.52 18.07
C LYS A 372 9.71 14.94 19.50
N ASP A 373 9.97 13.63 19.62
CA ASP A 373 10.00 12.92 20.92
C ASP A 373 11.41 12.79 21.51
N THR A 374 12.42 13.39 20.88
CA THR A 374 13.81 13.39 21.36
C THR A 374 14.08 14.69 22.11
N PRO A 375 14.38 14.63 23.43
CA PRO A 375 14.59 15.85 24.23
C PRO A 375 15.68 16.75 23.65
N ASP A 376 15.51 18.05 23.79
CA ASP A 376 16.46 19.10 23.38
C ASP A 376 16.68 19.24 21.87
N TRP A 377 15.86 18.60 21.03
CA TRP A 377 15.96 18.62 19.56
C TRP A 377 14.77 19.32 18.90
N ASP A 378 14.60 20.60 19.20
CA ASP A 378 13.68 21.47 18.48
C ASP A 378 14.31 22.00 17.16
N ARG A 379 13.52 22.74 16.39
CA ARG A 379 13.99 23.33 15.12
C ARG A 379 15.16 24.31 15.32
N GLN A 380 15.17 25.05 16.40
CA GLN A 380 16.25 26.02 16.70
C GLN A 380 17.58 25.31 16.94
N THR A 381 17.56 24.22 17.70
CA THR A 381 18.72 23.36 17.95
C THR A 381 19.23 22.73 16.66
N ILE A 382 18.32 22.22 15.82
CA ILE A 382 18.66 21.66 14.51
C ILE A 382 19.37 22.70 13.64
N ASP A 383 18.83 23.90 13.52
CA ASP A 383 19.39 24.98 12.72
C ASP A 383 20.77 25.41 13.26
N ALA A 384 20.95 25.48 14.58
CA ALA A 384 22.26 25.79 15.19
C ALA A 384 23.33 24.73 14.89
N VAL A 385 22.95 23.44 14.97
CA VAL A 385 23.86 22.33 14.64
C VAL A 385 24.21 22.33 13.15
N VAL A 386 23.24 22.54 12.26
CA VAL A 386 23.49 22.62 10.82
C VAL A 386 24.45 23.78 10.51
N ASN A 387 24.23 24.96 11.11
CA ASN A 387 25.06 26.13 10.91
C ASN A 387 26.48 25.95 11.49
N SER A 388 26.70 25.05 12.43
CA SER A 388 28.02 24.76 12.97
C SER A 388 28.96 24.10 11.94
N GLY A 389 28.41 23.48 10.89
CA GLY A 389 29.17 22.72 9.89
C GLY A 389 29.80 21.42 10.42
N LYS A 390 29.60 21.09 11.69
CA LYS A 390 30.19 19.90 12.30
C LYS A 390 29.26 18.70 12.16
N GLU A 391 29.80 17.55 11.76
CA GLU A 391 29.03 16.31 11.78
C GLU A 391 28.53 16.02 13.18
N THR A 392 27.21 15.82 13.30
CA THR A 392 26.54 15.57 14.57
C THR A 392 25.52 14.44 14.40
N ARG A 393 25.72 13.35 15.14
CA ARG A 393 24.79 12.24 15.21
C ARG A 393 23.83 12.41 16.37
N VAL A 394 22.55 12.10 16.12
CA VAL A 394 21.48 12.10 17.11
C VAL A 394 20.74 10.77 17.03
N ASP A 395 20.78 10.00 18.11
CA ASP A 395 20.00 8.78 18.23
C ASP A 395 18.58 9.14 18.71
N LEU A 396 17.57 8.56 18.09
CA LEU A 396 16.17 8.78 18.45
C LEU A 396 15.84 8.09 19.77
N THR A 397 15.11 8.79 20.65
CA THR A 397 14.55 8.17 21.88
C THR A 397 13.55 7.06 21.52
N ARG A 398 12.77 7.25 20.45
CA ARG A 398 11.81 6.28 19.93
C ARG A 398 12.03 6.14 18.42
N ALA A 399 12.34 4.92 17.98
CA ALA A 399 12.49 4.64 16.55
C ALA A 399 11.16 4.86 15.80
N VAL A 400 11.21 5.44 14.60
CA VAL A 400 10.04 5.74 13.77
C VAL A 400 9.98 4.76 12.61
N PRO A 401 8.90 3.99 12.43
CA PRO A 401 8.72 3.11 11.27
C PRO A 401 8.84 3.87 9.94
N VAL A 402 9.52 3.29 8.99
CA VAL A 402 9.64 3.79 7.62
C VAL A 402 9.30 2.69 6.62
N TYR A 403 8.41 3.00 5.70
CA TYR A 403 7.94 2.12 4.65
C TYR A 403 8.34 2.70 3.29
N VAL A 404 9.24 2.03 2.59
CA VAL A 404 9.56 2.36 1.20
C VAL A 404 8.67 1.49 0.32
N VAL A 405 7.71 2.11 -0.35
CA VAL A 405 6.62 1.44 -1.06
C VAL A 405 6.59 1.80 -2.54
N TYR A 406 5.84 1.01 -3.31
CA TYR A 406 5.57 1.27 -4.72
C TYR A 406 4.06 1.21 -4.99
N LEU A 407 3.37 2.32 -4.70
CA LEU A 407 1.92 2.43 -4.87
C LEU A 407 1.62 3.28 -6.10
N THR A 408 1.07 2.67 -7.14
CA THR A 408 0.70 3.32 -8.40
C THR A 408 -0.72 3.91 -8.37
N THR A 409 -1.46 3.71 -7.29
CA THR A 409 -2.64 4.51 -6.94
C THR A 409 -2.44 5.15 -5.58
N VAL A 410 -2.77 6.43 -5.47
CA VAL A 410 -2.71 7.20 -4.21
C VAL A 410 -4.04 7.86 -3.94
N THR A 411 -4.30 8.19 -2.67
CA THR A 411 -5.54 8.85 -2.25
C THR A 411 -5.23 10.18 -1.56
N ASN A 412 -6.10 11.16 -1.74
CA ASN A 412 -6.07 12.39 -0.96
C ASN A 412 -6.87 12.23 0.35
N SER A 413 -6.91 13.26 1.17
CA SER A 413 -7.67 13.30 2.43
C SER A 413 -9.19 13.17 2.25
N CYS A 414 -9.72 13.47 1.07
CA CYS A 414 -11.13 13.28 0.72
C CYS A 414 -11.45 11.85 0.27
N GLY A 415 -10.41 11.03 0.02
CA GLY A 415 -10.54 9.67 -0.49
C GLY A 415 -10.60 9.58 -2.01
N ASP A 416 -10.34 10.68 -2.74
CA ASP A 416 -10.26 10.65 -4.21
C ASP A 416 -9.01 9.88 -4.63
N VAL A 417 -9.16 9.01 -5.63
CA VAL A 417 -8.09 8.16 -6.15
C VAL A 417 -7.40 8.81 -7.34
N THR A 418 -6.08 8.87 -7.28
CA THR A 418 -5.22 9.29 -8.40
C THR A 418 -4.42 8.09 -8.91
N TYR A 419 -4.44 7.90 -10.23
CA TYR A 419 -3.72 6.86 -10.93
C TYR A 419 -2.37 7.40 -11.42
N LEU A 420 -1.28 6.75 -10.98
CA LEU A 420 0.09 7.14 -11.29
C LEU A 420 0.67 6.25 -12.39
N LYS A 421 1.72 6.74 -13.02
CA LYS A 421 2.48 5.95 -13.98
C LYS A 421 3.28 4.84 -13.29
N ASP A 422 3.28 3.65 -13.84
CA ASP A 422 4.12 2.53 -13.41
C ASP A 422 5.57 2.72 -13.93
N ILE A 423 6.35 3.55 -13.21
CA ILE A 423 7.68 4.01 -13.63
C ILE A 423 8.77 2.93 -13.60
N TYR A 424 8.56 1.85 -12.84
CA TYR A 424 9.47 0.70 -12.74
C TYR A 424 8.91 -0.56 -13.39
N GLU A 425 7.75 -0.46 -14.06
CA GLU A 425 7.09 -1.55 -14.80
C GLU A 425 6.82 -2.79 -13.91
N ARG A 426 6.32 -2.56 -12.68
CA ARG A 426 6.07 -3.62 -11.69
C ARG A 426 4.61 -4.06 -11.58
N ASP A 427 3.66 -3.32 -12.14
CA ASP A 427 2.23 -3.62 -12.02
C ASP A 427 1.85 -4.88 -12.80
N ALA A 428 2.41 -5.04 -14.00
CA ALA A 428 2.09 -6.16 -14.89
C ALA A 428 2.38 -7.54 -14.25
N ALA A 429 3.49 -7.67 -13.52
CA ALA A 429 3.85 -8.93 -12.86
C ALA A 429 2.86 -9.26 -11.73
N VAL A 430 2.52 -8.28 -10.89
CA VAL A 430 1.53 -8.44 -9.80
C VAL A 430 0.16 -8.76 -10.37
N LEU A 431 -0.27 -8.04 -11.40
CA LEU A 431 -1.58 -8.27 -12.05
C LEU A 431 -1.68 -9.66 -12.68
N SER A 432 -0.62 -10.10 -13.38
CA SER A 432 -0.57 -11.44 -13.97
C SER A 432 -0.71 -12.52 -12.90
N ALA A 433 -0.01 -12.36 -11.78
CA ALA A 433 -0.07 -13.30 -10.67
C ALA A 433 -1.45 -13.30 -9.98
N LEU A 434 -2.10 -12.14 -9.83
CA LEU A 434 -3.47 -12.04 -9.31
C LEU A 434 -4.52 -12.71 -10.23
N LYS A 435 -4.27 -12.75 -11.54
CA LYS A 435 -5.17 -13.38 -12.53
C LYS A 435 -4.90 -14.88 -12.71
N SER A 436 -3.74 -15.37 -12.31
CA SER A 436 -3.44 -16.80 -12.31
C SER A 436 -4.08 -17.44 -11.09
N THR A 437 -4.96 -18.41 -11.29
CA THR A 437 -5.48 -19.24 -10.19
C THR A 437 -4.30 -20.03 -9.62
N PRO A 438 -4.03 -20.01 -8.30
CA PRO A 438 -3.02 -20.88 -7.73
C PRO A 438 -3.35 -22.33 -8.07
N ALA A 439 -2.37 -23.08 -8.56
CA ALA A 439 -2.50 -24.53 -8.61
C ALA A 439 -2.55 -25.02 -7.14
N HIS A 440 -3.68 -25.57 -6.75
CA HIS A 440 -3.92 -26.22 -5.44
C HIS A 440 -3.16 -27.53 -5.36
#